data_75238f801d25a1e6c80b7a84094b1f11
#
_entry.id   75238f801d25a1e6c80b7a84094b1f11
#
_cell.length_a   1.000
_cell.length_b   1.000
_cell.length_c   1.000
_cell.angle_alpha   90.00
_cell.angle_beta   90.00
_cell.angle_gamma   90.00
#
_symmetry.space_group_name_H-M   'P 1'
#
loop_
_entity.id
_entity.type
_entity.pdbx_description
1 polymer ?
#
loop_
_entity_poly.entity_id
_entity_poly.type
_entity_poly.pdbx_seq_one_letter_code
_entity_poly.pdbx_strand_id
1 'polypeptide(L)'
;MARSKMKPEARKPEARKPEARKTKTGAVQILPFAVRGSKIAGRGAFAVRPIAKGERIVEYLGERVSHAVADARYDDHKGGLHHTFLFTVSRKVVIDATVNGNEARFINHSCDPNCESVIEGGRVFIDAAKPIKTGTELTYDYAYTRDGSETEEDETGLYGCRCGAKTCRGTILAPLSQAALRRRAAAAKRRHHRAHVHARTGQES
;
A
#
# COMPACT_ATOMS: atom_id res chain seq x y z
N MET A 1 18.66 -47.44 -28.32
CA MET A 1 19.41 -46.72 -27.25
C MET A 1 18.83 -45.32 -27.11
N ALA A 2 17.95 -45.10 -26.14
CA ALA A 2 17.29 -43.83 -25.92
C ALA A 2 18.06 -43.05 -24.84
N ARG A 3 18.59 -41.86 -25.20
CA ARG A 3 19.25 -40.94 -24.25
C ARG A 3 18.19 -40.15 -23.49
N SER A 4 18.08 -40.41 -22.20
CA SER A 4 17.29 -39.63 -21.25
C SER A 4 17.90 -38.23 -21.10
N LYS A 5 17.11 -37.17 -21.42
CA LYS A 5 17.47 -35.77 -21.16
C LYS A 5 17.05 -35.43 -19.73
N MET A 6 18.03 -35.34 -18.82
CA MET A 6 17.83 -34.75 -17.48
C MET A 6 17.44 -33.26 -17.61
N LYS A 7 16.30 -32.86 -16.99
CA LYS A 7 15.92 -31.46 -16.81
C LYS A 7 16.83 -30.81 -15.74
N PRO A 8 17.31 -29.58 -15.94
CA PRO A 8 18.06 -28.88 -14.92
C PRO A 8 17.15 -28.50 -13.74
N GLU A 9 17.59 -28.86 -12.55
CA GLU A 9 16.96 -28.53 -11.27
C GLU A 9 17.03 -27.03 -11.02
N ALA A 10 15.88 -26.39 -10.80
CA ALA A 10 15.80 -24.95 -10.53
C ALA A 10 16.43 -24.64 -9.16
N ARG A 11 17.55 -23.92 -9.15
CA ARG A 11 18.19 -23.39 -7.94
C ARG A 11 17.21 -22.52 -7.17
N LYS A 12 16.95 -22.88 -5.90
CA LYS A 12 16.22 -22.02 -4.95
C LYS A 12 16.95 -20.68 -4.80
N PRO A 13 16.23 -19.53 -4.82
CA PRO A 13 16.89 -18.24 -4.60
C PRO A 13 17.44 -18.17 -3.19
N GLU A 14 18.73 -17.97 -3.10
CA GLU A 14 19.48 -17.79 -1.85
C GLU A 14 19.02 -16.51 -1.16
N ALA A 15 18.63 -16.59 0.10
CA ALA A 15 18.18 -15.47 0.90
C ALA A 15 19.34 -14.45 1.06
N ARG A 16 19.25 -13.29 0.42
CA ARG A 16 20.21 -12.19 0.60
C ARG A 16 20.23 -11.78 2.08
N LYS A 17 21.43 -11.74 2.65
CA LYS A 17 21.65 -11.22 4.01
C LYS A 17 21.16 -9.78 4.14
N PRO A 18 20.64 -9.37 5.31
CA PRO A 18 20.18 -8.01 5.55
C PRO A 18 21.30 -7.01 5.33
N GLU A 19 21.07 -6.00 4.50
CA GLU A 19 22.00 -4.91 4.29
C GLU A 19 22.04 -4.00 5.51
N ALA A 20 23.24 -3.79 6.06
CA ALA A 20 23.48 -2.90 7.18
C ALA A 20 23.67 -1.48 6.67
N ARG A 21 22.87 -0.52 7.14
CA ARG A 21 22.96 0.89 6.78
C ARG A 21 23.46 1.71 7.96
N LYS A 22 24.41 2.62 7.71
CA LYS A 22 24.88 3.57 8.74
C LYS A 22 23.86 4.68 8.95
N THR A 23 23.42 4.90 10.16
CA THR A 23 22.63 6.08 10.56
C THR A 23 23.54 7.32 10.61
N LYS A 24 22.96 8.55 10.63
CA LYS A 24 23.71 9.80 10.84
C LYS A 24 24.53 9.83 12.14
N THR A 25 24.23 8.96 13.08
CA THR A 25 24.93 8.76 14.38
C THR A 25 25.98 7.64 14.35
N GLY A 26 26.25 7.03 13.18
CA GLY A 26 27.27 5.98 13.06
C GLY A 26 26.86 4.59 13.53
N ALA A 27 25.68 4.42 14.13
CA ALA A 27 25.17 3.11 14.53
C ALA A 27 24.66 2.33 13.31
N VAL A 28 25.07 1.07 13.17
CA VAL A 28 24.56 0.16 12.14
C VAL A 28 23.21 -0.35 12.62
N GLN A 29 22.12 0.17 12.03
CA GLN A 29 20.79 -0.35 12.31
C GLN A 29 20.55 -1.58 11.42
N ILE A 30 20.48 -2.75 12.03
CA ILE A 30 20.09 -4.00 11.35
C ILE A 30 18.57 -4.02 11.33
N LEU A 31 17.99 -3.84 10.13
CA LEU A 31 16.54 -3.89 9.96
C LEU A 31 16.02 -5.32 10.23
N PRO A 32 14.86 -5.47 10.90
CA PRO A 32 14.26 -6.79 11.15
C PRO A 32 13.59 -7.38 9.89
N PHE A 33 13.78 -6.77 8.73
CA PHE A 33 13.22 -7.21 7.45
C PHE A 33 14.21 -7.02 6.30
N ALA A 34 13.97 -7.73 5.21
CA ALA A 34 14.68 -7.59 3.93
C ALA A 34 13.69 -7.32 2.81
N VAL A 35 14.12 -6.54 1.80
CA VAL A 35 13.29 -6.19 0.64
C VAL A 35 13.50 -7.21 -0.47
N ARG A 36 12.40 -7.79 -0.99
CA ARG A 36 12.39 -8.76 -2.11
C ARG A 36 11.14 -8.61 -2.97
N GLY A 37 10.99 -9.41 -4.02
CA GLY A 37 9.79 -9.41 -4.85
C GLY A 37 8.54 -9.74 -4.04
N SER A 38 7.43 -9.03 -4.28
CA SER A 38 6.13 -9.19 -3.61
C SER A 38 5.06 -9.58 -4.62
N LYS A 39 4.06 -10.34 -4.13
CA LYS A 39 2.84 -10.64 -4.89
C LYS A 39 1.80 -9.52 -4.79
N ILE A 40 1.93 -8.61 -3.80
CA ILE A 40 1.03 -7.48 -3.61
C ILE A 40 1.35 -6.39 -4.63
N ALA A 41 2.60 -5.89 -4.61
CA ALA A 41 3.08 -4.91 -5.59
C ALA A 41 4.61 -4.95 -5.67
N GLY A 42 5.17 -5.12 -6.87
CA GLY A 42 6.58 -5.02 -7.19
C GLY A 42 7.55 -5.60 -6.16
N ARG A 43 7.97 -4.78 -5.20
CA ARG A 43 8.85 -5.14 -4.07
C ARG A 43 8.08 -5.05 -2.76
N GLY A 44 8.46 -5.89 -1.78
CA GLY A 44 7.89 -5.91 -0.43
C GLY A 44 8.95 -6.10 0.63
N ALA A 45 8.66 -5.70 1.86
CA ALA A 45 9.49 -5.89 3.03
C ALA A 45 9.08 -7.18 3.77
N PHE A 46 10.02 -8.09 4.02
CA PHE A 46 9.74 -9.39 4.62
C PHE A 46 10.56 -9.58 5.89
N ALA A 47 9.92 -9.96 6.99
CA ALA A 47 10.58 -10.21 8.27
C ALA A 47 11.70 -11.24 8.13
N VAL A 48 12.91 -10.92 8.63
CA VAL A 48 14.07 -11.85 8.67
C VAL A 48 14.24 -12.52 10.04
N ARG A 49 13.49 -12.06 11.04
CA ARG A 49 13.35 -12.66 12.37
C ARG A 49 11.91 -12.49 12.86
N PRO A 50 11.49 -13.17 13.93
CA PRO A 50 10.23 -12.85 14.59
C PRO A 50 10.24 -11.40 15.09
N ILE A 51 9.07 -10.72 14.97
CA ILE A 51 8.85 -9.34 15.45
C ILE A 51 7.70 -9.38 16.43
N ALA A 52 7.90 -8.83 17.63
CA ALA A 52 6.88 -8.80 18.67
C ALA A 52 5.83 -7.73 18.37
N LYS A 53 4.58 -7.93 18.85
CA LYS A 53 3.55 -6.88 18.83
C LYS A 53 4.04 -5.66 19.59
N GLY A 54 3.84 -4.47 19.03
CA GLY A 54 4.28 -3.18 19.59
C GLY A 54 5.76 -2.86 19.35
N GLU A 55 6.52 -3.75 18.69
CA GLU A 55 7.91 -3.48 18.36
C GLU A 55 7.99 -2.43 17.24
N ARG A 56 8.79 -1.39 17.46
CA ARG A 56 9.11 -0.38 16.43
C ARG A 56 10.05 -0.99 15.41
N ILE A 57 9.60 -1.05 14.16
CA ILE A 57 10.31 -1.72 13.06
C ILE A 57 11.27 -0.77 12.36
N VAL A 58 10.77 0.40 11.95
CA VAL A 58 11.55 1.36 11.16
C VAL A 58 10.88 2.74 11.17
N GLU A 59 11.68 3.80 11.02
CA GLU A 59 11.17 5.12 10.67
C GLU A 59 10.98 5.23 9.16
N TYR A 60 9.88 5.82 8.71
CA TYR A 60 9.63 6.13 7.30
C TYR A 60 10.34 7.43 6.93
N LEU A 61 11.40 7.34 6.15
CA LEU A 61 12.26 8.47 5.76
C LEU A 61 12.02 8.89 4.32
N GLY A 62 12.24 10.16 4.05
CA GLY A 62 12.18 10.79 2.73
C GLY A 62 12.32 12.30 2.82
N GLU A 63 12.24 12.96 1.68
CA GLU A 63 12.19 14.41 1.60
C GLU A 63 10.84 14.90 2.15
N ARG A 64 10.87 15.96 2.95
CA ARG A 64 9.66 16.59 3.49
C ARG A 64 9.25 17.76 2.60
N VAL A 65 8.08 17.64 1.99
CA VAL A 65 7.54 18.60 1.04
C VAL A 65 6.14 19.06 1.43
N SER A 66 5.64 20.13 0.83
CA SER A 66 4.23 20.50 0.92
C SER A 66 3.37 19.62 0.00
N HIS A 67 2.04 19.57 0.25
CA HIS A 67 1.11 18.89 -0.66
C HIS A 67 1.23 19.42 -2.08
N ALA A 68 1.26 20.75 -2.27
CA ALA A 68 1.38 21.35 -3.59
C ALA A 68 2.65 20.93 -4.36
N VAL A 69 3.77 20.71 -3.65
CA VAL A 69 5.00 20.21 -4.27
C VAL A 69 4.86 18.72 -4.63
N ALA A 70 4.24 17.90 -3.76
CA ALA A 70 3.99 16.50 -4.05
C ALA A 70 3.05 16.35 -5.25
N ASP A 71 1.94 17.09 -5.29
CA ASP A 71 0.96 17.07 -6.39
C ASP A 71 1.61 17.49 -7.72
N ALA A 72 2.45 18.53 -7.70
CA ALA A 72 3.15 18.97 -8.91
C ALA A 72 4.19 17.95 -9.43
N ARG A 73 4.76 17.11 -8.55
CA ARG A 73 5.70 16.03 -8.93
C ARG A 73 5.00 14.82 -9.53
N TYR A 74 3.81 14.51 -9.03
CA TYR A 74 3.07 13.27 -9.31
C TYR A 74 1.68 13.59 -9.84
N ASP A 75 1.62 14.41 -10.92
CA ASP A 75 0.39 14.77 -11.60
C ASP A 75 -0.25 13.53 -12.24
N ASP A 76 -1.32 13.04 -11.64
CA ASP A 76 -2.05 11.85 -12.05
C ASP A 76 -2.62 11.93 -13.48
N HIS A 77 -2.80 13.15 -14.01
CA HIS A 77 -3.32 13.37 -15.35
C HIS A 77 -2.29 13.13 -16.48
N LYS A 78 -1.02 12.94 -16.14
CA LYS A 78 0.06 12.73 -17.14
C LYS A 78 0.37 11.27 -17.47
N GLY A 79 -0.49 10.32 -17.06
CA GLY A 79 -0.36 8.91 -17.45
C GLY A 79 0.86 8.18 -16.87
N GLY A 80 1.42 8.67 -15.75
CA GLY A 80 2.53 8.05 -15.04
C GLY A 80 2.10 6.83 -14.23
N LEU A 81 3.01 5.87 -14.03
CA LEU A 81 2.81 4.76 -13.12
C LEU A 81 2.63 5.29 -11.68
N HIS A 82 1.45 5.06 -11.09
CA HIS A 82 1.06 5.52 -9.75
C HIS A 82 1.76 4.79 -8.59
N HIS A 83 3.06 4.50 -8.70
CA HIS A 83 3.87 4.05 -7.59
C HIS A 83 4.53 5.24 -6.90
N THR A 84 3.73 6.04 -6.22
CA THR A 84 4.25 7.10 -5.37
C THR A 84 4.61 6.55 -4.00
N PHE A 85 5.78 6.96 -3.49
CA PHE A 85 6.21 6.65 -2.13
C PHE A 85 5.92 7.84 -1.20
N LEU A 86 4.69 8.35 -1.28
CA LEU A 86 4.24 9.51 -0.51
C LEU A 86 3.60 9.07 0.81
N PHE A 87 3.92 9.76 1.88
CA PHE A 87 3.29 9.58 3.19
C PHE A 87 2.81 10.94 3.75
N THR A 88 1.51 11.10 3.93
CA THR A 88 0.93 12.32 4.53
C THR A 88 1.19 12.36 6.03
N VAL A 89 2.01 13.31 6.48
CA VAL A 89 2.32 13.51 7.91
C VAL A 89 1.32 14.44 8.57
N SER A 90 0.87 15.45 7.86
CA SER A 90 -0.07 16.46 8.36
C SER A 90 -0.74 17.19 7.19
N ARG A 91 -1.65 18.12 7.49
CA ARG A 91 -2.26 19.00 6.48
C ARG A 91 -1.24 19.85 5.69
N LYS A 92 0.01 19.97 6.16
CA LYS A 92 1.03 20.82 5.54
C LYS A 92 2.23 20.06 5.01
N VAL A 93 2.43 18.80 5.44
CA VAL A 93 3.67 18.07 5.20
C VAL A 93 3.38 16.66 4.69
N VAL A 94 4.04 16.32 3.60
CA VAL A 94 4.14 15.00 3.00
C VAL A 94 5.60 14.56 3.03
N ILE A 95 5.88 13.29 3.27
CA ILE A 95 7.20 12.68 3.05
C ILE A 95 7.18 12.04 1.66
N ASP A 96 8.11 12.45 0.81
CA ASP A 96 8.39 11.82 -0.48
C ASP A 96 9.61 10.90 -0.34
N ALA A 97 9.37 9.60 -0.20
CA ALA A 97 10.43 8.62 -0.03
C ALA A 97 11.09 8.19 -1.35
N THR A 98 10.71 8.77 -2.48
CA THR A 98 11.46 8.66 -3.74
C THR A 98 12.81 9.36 -3.59
N VAL A 99 12.82 10.48 -2.85
CA VAL A 99 14.00 11.29 -2.57
C VAL A 99 14.50 11.05 -1.16
N ASN A 100 15.73 10.57 -1.00
CA ASN A 100 16.35 10.26 0.30
C ASN A 100 15.53 9.28 1.17
N GLY A 101 14.65 8.47 0.58
CA GLY A 101 13.88 7.46 1.28
C GLY A 101 14.71 6.26 1.72
N ASN A 102 14.15 5.48 2.64
CA ASN A 102 14.73 4.22 3.10
C ASN A 102 13.86 3.01 2.70
N GLU A 103 14.21 1.83 3.20
CA GLU A 103 13.56 0.55 2.88
C GLU A 103 12.09 0.50 3.35
N ALA A 104 11.66 1.37 4.28
CA ALA A 104 10.28 1.46 4.75
C ALA A 104 9.28 1.72 3.61
N ARG A 105 9.68 2.41 2.55
CA ARG A 105 8.86 2.66 1.36
C ARG A 105 8.38 1.39 0.64
N PHE A 106 9.02 0.26 0.88
CA PHE A 106 8.64 -1.03 0.30
C PHE A 106 7.70 -1.85 1.21
N ILE A 107 7.24 -1.31 2.33
CA ILE A 107 6.19 -1.94 3.13
C ILE A 107 4.87 -1.70 2.43
N ASN A 108 4.28 -2.77 1.87
CA ASN A 108 3.09 -2.70 1.04
C ASN A 108 1.80 -2.47 1.85
N HIS A 109 0.72 -2.13 1.13
CA HIS A 109 -0.60 -2.02 1.72
C HIS A 109 -1.24 -3.38 1.97
N SER A 110 -2.00 -3.49 3.07
CA SER A 110 -3.01 -4.53 3.27
C SER A 110 -4.25 -3.98 3.95
N CYS A 111 -5.42 -4.52 3.59
CA CYS A 111 -6.69 -4.27 4.28
C CYS A 111 -6.83 -5.05 5.60
N ASP A 112 -5.97 -6.06 5.84
CA ASP A 112 -5.77 -6.76 7.11
C ASP A 112 -4.27 -6.74 7.46
N PRO A 113 -3.73 -5.58 7.87
CA PRO A 113 -2.31 -5.36 8.02
C PRO A 113 -1.75 -6.03 9.27
N ASN A 114 -0.42 -6.27 9.29
CA ASN A 114 0.32 -6.72 10.46
C ASN A 114 1.17 -5.63 11.11
N CYS A 115 1.25 -4.46 10.47
CA CYS A 115 1.89 -3.26 11.00
C CYS A 115 0.90 -2.10 11.02
N GLU A 116 1.26 -1.05 11.76
CA GLU A 116 0.56 0.23 11.79
C GLU A 116 1.57 1.37 11.64
N SER A 117 1.10 2.50 11.11
CA SER A 117 1.89 3.72 11.04
C SER A 117 1.58 4.63 12.22
N VAL A 118 2.62 5.11 12.91
CA VAL A 118 2.52 5.98 14.08
C VAL A 118 3.24 7.29 13.81
N ILE A 119 2.56 8.42 14.06
CA ILE A 119 3.14 9.76 13.90
C ILE A 119 3.46 10.33 15.27
N GLU A 120 4.75 10.50 15.57
CA GLU A 120 5.25 11.06 16.82
C GLU A 120 6.22 12.20 16.56
N GLY A 121 5.97 13.36 17.13
CA GLY A 121 6.83 14.55 16.94
C GLY A 121 7.03 14.93 15.47
N GLY A 122 6.03 14.64 14.62
CA GLY A 122 6.11 14.87 13.18
C GLY A 122 6.97 13.85 12.42
N ARG A 123 7.50 12.81 13.08
CA ARG A 123 8.17 11.66 12.47
C ARG A 123 7.18 10.53 12.27
N VAL A 124 7.41 9.69 11.27
CA VAL A 124 6.55 8.56 10.96
C VAL A 124 7.31 7.27 11.28
N PHE A 125 6.71 6.41 12.06
CA PHE A 125 7.25 5.09 12.40
C PHE A 125 6.30 4.00 11.94
N ILE A 126 6.85 2.85 11.60
CA ILE A 126 6.09 1.63 11.34
C ILE A 126 6.33 0.70 12.52
N ASP A 127 5.26 0.39 13.23
CA ASP A 127 5.25 -0.47 14.40
C ASP A 127 4.48 -1.76 14.11
N ALA A 128 4.81 -2.87 14.79
CA ALA A 128 4.11 -4.14 14.62
C ALA A 128 2.76 -4.12 15.35
N ALA A 129 1.63 -4.20 14.63
CA ALA A 129 0.29 -4.27 15.21
C ALA A 129 -0.06 -5.67 15.78
N LYS A 130 0.61 -6.71 15.28
CA LYS A 130 0.47 -8.13 15.68
C LYS A 130 1.85 -8.79 15.75
N PRO A 131 1.99 -9.96 16.42
CA PRO A 131 3.21 -10.74 16.30
C PRO A 131 3.44 -11.18 14.85
N ILE A 132 4.66 -11.00 14.32
CA ILE A 132 5.00 -11.29 12.94
C ILE A 132 6.05 -12.41 12.90
N LYS A 133 5.77 -13.46 12.14
CA LYS A 133 6.70 -14.59 11.97
C LYS A 133 7.76 -14.26 10.91
N THR A 134 8.96 -14.85 11.05
CA THR A 134 9.99 -14.80 10.01
C THR A 134 9.43 -15.22 8.65
N GLY A 135 9.80 -14.48 7.60
CA GLY A 135 9.35 -14.72 6.21
C GLY A 135 8.01 -14.11 5.85
N THR A 136 7.26 -13.55 6.82
CA THR A 136 6.00 -12.84 6.56
C THR A 136 6.26 -11.47 5.94
N GLU A 137 5.48 -11.09 4.94
CA GLU A 137 5.51 -9.74 4.39
C GLU A 137 4.91 -8.74 5.37
N LEU A 138 5.62 -7.64 5.61
CA LEU A 138 5.17 -6.50 6.41
C LEU A 138 4.21 -5.67 5.59
N THR A 139 3.08 -5.31 6.18
CA THR A 139 2.05 -4.50 5.52
C THR A 139 1.40 -3.57 6.51
N TYR A 140 1.03 -2.35 6.06
CA TYR A 140 0.18 -1.45 6.85
C TYR A 140 -0.99 -0.92 5.99
N ASP A 141 -2.04 -0.41 6.62
CA ASP A 141 -3.14 0.21 5.88
C ASP A 141 -2.71 1.62 5.44
N TYR A 142 -2.63 1.83 4.14
CA TYR A 142 -2.28 3.15 3.59
C TYR A 142 -3.35 4.19 3.90
N ALA A 143 -4.61 3.77 3.90
CA ALA A 143 -5.77 4.63 4.17
C ALA A 143 -5.69 5.98 3.44
N TYR A 144 -5.37 5.95 2.12
CA TYR A 144 -5.29 7.17 1.32
C TYR A 144 -6.55 8.01 1.50
N THR A 145 -6.35 9.30 1.80
CA THR A 145 -7.45 10.22 2.04
C THR A 145 -8.31 10.34 0.79
N ARG A 146 -9.62 10.28 0.99
CA ARG A 146 -10.61 10.53 -0.07
C ARG A 146 -10.91 12.02 -0.16
N ASP A 147 -10.87 12.59 -1.36
CA ASP A 147 -11.33 13.95 -1.63
C ASP A 147 -12.79 14.00 -2.08
N GLY A 148 -13.37 12.84 -2.41
CA GLY A 148 -14.76 12.67 -2.82
C GLY A 148 -14.99 12.76 -4.32
N SER A 149 -13.94 12.94 -5.12
CA SER A 149 -14.00 12.92 -6.58
C SER A 149 -13.83 11.51 -7.17
N GLU A 150 -13.33 10.55 -6.37
CA GLU A 150 -12.99 9.22 -6.83
C GLU A 150 -14.23 8.47 -7.34
N THR A 151 -14.13 7.95 -8.56
CA THR A 151 -15.12 7.07 -9.19
C THR A 151 -14.92 5.61 -8.77
N GLU A 152 -15.88 4.74 -9.08
CA GLU A 152 -15.70 3.28 -8.89
C GLU A 152 -14.56 2.73 -9.76
N GLU A 153 -14.33 3.32 -10.94
CA GLU A 153 -13.25 2.97 -11.86
C GLU A 153 -11.89 3.35 -11.24
N ASP A 154 -11.77 4.53 -10.65
CA ASP A 154 -10.57 4.95 -9.92
C ASP A 154 -10.29 4.03 -8.72
N GLU A 155 -11.30 3.66 -7.96
CA GLU A 155 -11.16 2.79 -6.80
C GLU A 155 -10.64 1.39 -7.14
N THR A 156 -11.05 0.83 -8.28
CA THR A 156 -10.62 -0.50 -8.73
C THR A 156 -9.40 -0.48 -9.63
N GLY A 157 -9.18 0.60 -10.36
CA GLY A 157 -8.04 0.83 -11.25
C GLY A 157 -6.87 1.47 -10.53
N LEU A 158 -6.88 2.79 -10.45
CA LEU A 158 -5.80 3.62 -9.90
C LEU A 158 -5.47 3.26 -8.44
N TYR A 159 -6.51 3.12 -7.61
CA TYR A 159 -6.39 2.79 -6.19
C TYR A 159 -6.69 1.32 -5.88
N GLY A 160 -6.62 0.44 -6.88
CA GLY A 160 -6.95 -0.96 -6.74
C GLY A 160 -6.05 -1.70 -5.75
N CYS A 161 -6.63 -2.46 -4.80
CA CYS A 161 -5.91 -3.24 -3.81
C CYS A 161 -5.74 -4.70 -4.25
N ARG A 162 -4.51 -5.22 -4.11
CA ARG A 162 -4.14 -6.61 -4.42
C ARG A 162 -3.60 -7.37 -3.20
N CYS A 163 -3.96 -6.94 -1.98
CA CYS A 163 -3.38 -7.51 -0.75
C CYS A 163 -3.74 -8.98 -0.49
N GLY A 164 -4.78 -9.51 -1.12
CA GLY A 164 -5.22 -10.89 -0.95
C GLY A 164 -5.86 -11.22 0.40
N ALA A 165 -6.13 -10.23 1.25
CA ALA A 165 -6.82 -10.44 2.53
C ALA A 165 -8.28 -10.87 2.31
N LYS A 166 -8.81 -11.73 3.18
CA LYS A 166 -10.24 -12.16 3.13
C LYS A 166 -11.21 -10.98 3.25
N THR A 167 -10.81 -9.95 3.99
CA THR A 167 -11.58 -8.71 4.23
C THR A 167 -11.11 -7.57 3.32
N CYS A 168 -10.52 -7.88 2.15
CA CYS A 168 -10.01 -6.88 1.24
C CYS A 168 -11.13 -5.94 0.78
N ARG A 169 -10.87 -4.62 0.88
CA ARG A 169 -11.80 -3.56 0.45
C ARG A 169 -11.83 -3.34 -1.07
N GLY A 170 -10.92 -3.99 -1.81
CA GLY A 170 -10.71 -3.76 -3.24
C GLY A 170 -9.95 -2.48 -3.56
N THR A 171 -9.68 -1.63 -2.59
CA THR A 171 -9.00 -0.34 -2.76
C THR A 171 -8.05 -0.03 -1.61
N ILE A 172 -7.00 0.78 -1.86
CA ILE A 172 -6.07 1.30 -0.85
C ILE A 172 -6.58 2.60 -0.20
N LEU A 173 -7.71 3.13 -0.67
CA LEU A 173 -8.35 4.32 -0.11
C LEU A 173 -8.88 4.06 1.30
N ALA A 174 -9.00 5.10 2.10
CA ALA A 174 -9.60 5.03 3.43
C ALA A 174 -11.04 4.47 3.37
N PRO A 175 -11.48 3.74 4.39
CA PRO A 175 -12.87 3.28 4.48
C PRO A 175 -13.85 4.44 4.33
N LEU A 176 -14.94 4.21 3.60
CA LEU A 176 -16.02 5.20 3.52
C LEU A 176 -16.69 5.37 4.89
N SER A 177 -17.00 6.61 5.25
CA SER A 177 -17.83 6.87 6.43
C SER A 177 -19.21 6.24 6.26
N GLN A 178 -19.90 5.95 7.38
CA GLN A 178 -21.27 5.42 7.36
C GLN A 178 -22.23 6.33 6.59
N ALA A 179 -22.03 7.65 6.67
CA ALA A 179 -22.81 8.62 5.91
C ALA A 179 -22.55 8.51 4.40
N ALA A 180 -21.29 8.34 3.99
CA ALA A 180 -20.93 8.15 2.59
C ALA A 180 -21.46 6.83 2.03
N LEU A 181 -21.40 5.74 2.80
CA LEU A 181 -21.99 4.44 2.42
C LEU A 181 -23.50 4.55 2.21
N ARG A 182 -24.22 5.26 3.11
CA ARG A 182 -25.67 5.49 2.98
C ARG A 182 -25.98 6.31 1.71
N ARG A 183 -25.19 7.35 1.40
CA ARG A 183 -25.37 8.15 0.18
C ARG A 183 -25.15 7.32 -1.08
N ARG A 184 -24.11 6.51 -1.14
CA ARG A 184 -23.85 5.59 -2.27
C ARG A 184 -24.98 4.59 -2.46
N ALA A 185 -25.45 3.95 -1.38
CA ALA A 185 -26.58 3.03 -1.43
C ALA A 185 -27.88 3.70 -1.94
N ALA A 186 -28.14 4.93 -1.50
CA ALA A 186 -29.31 5.70 -1.98
C ALA A 186 -29.17 6.06 -3.48
N ALA A 187 -27.99 6.46 -3.92
CA ALA A 187 -27.71 6.77 -5.33
C ALA A 187 -27.86 5.52 -6.24
N ALA A 188 -27.36 4.37 -5.79
CA ALA A 188 -27.50 3.10 -6.51
C ALA A 188 -28.99 2.70 -6.67
N LYS A 189 -29.80 2.83 -5.60
CA LYS A 189 -31.24 2.59 -5.67
C LYS A 189 -31.94 3.51 -6.66
N ARG A 190 -31.56 4.80 -6.72
CA ARG A 190 -32.14 5.77 -7.68
C ARG A 190 -31.77 5.43 -9.13
N ARG A 191 -30.51 5.01 -9.39
CA ARG A 191 -30.08 4.56 -10.73
C ARG A 191 -30.86 3.33 -11.17
N HIS A 192 -31.01 2.35 -10.30
CA HIS A 192 -31.79 1.13 -10.60
C HIS A 192 -33.26 1.45 -10.90
N HIS A 193 -33.89 2.34 -10.12
CA HIS A 193 -35.28 2.75 -10.36
C HIS A 193 -35.44 3.47 -11.71
N ARG A 194 -34.51 4.40 -12.06
CA ARG A 194 -34.54 5.07 -13.37
C ARG A 194 -34.37 4.11 -14.55
N ALA A 195 -33.45 3.13 -14.42
CA ALA A 195 -33.26 2.13 -15.48
C ALA A 195 -34.52 1.28 -15.69
N HIS A 196 -35.21 0.89 -14.60
CA HIS A 196 -36.47 0.15 -14.70
C HIS A 196 -37.61 0.96 -15.30
N VAL A 197 -37.70 2.26 -15.03
CA VAL A 197 -38.73 3.14 -15.61
C VAL A 197 -38.49 3.30 -17.10
N HIS A 198 -37.26 3.54 -17.55
CA HIS A 198 -36.95 3.65 -18.99
C HIS A 198 -37.15 2.34 -19.77
N ALA A 199 -36.88 1.19 -19.15
CA ALA A 199 -37.15 -0.10 -19.82
C ALA A 199 -38.65 -0.37 -20.03
N ARG A 200 -39.53 0.20 -19.21
CA ARG A 200 -41.01 0.05 -19.36
C ARG A 200 -41.60 1.01 -20.37
N THR A 201 -41.05 2.22 -20.53
CA THR A 201 -41.56 3.22 -21.47
C THR A 201 -41.05 3.04 -22.91
N GLY A 202 -39.99 2.23 -23.12
CA GLY A 202 -39.45 1.92 -24.44
C GLY A 202 -40.11 0.73 -25.17
N GLN A 203 -41.14 0.11 -24.60
CA GLN A 203 -41.84 -1.05 -25.17
C GLN A 203 -43.20 -0.71 -25.76
N GLU A 204 -43.60 0.57 -25.79
CA GLU A 204 -44.86 1.05 -26.38
C GLU A 204 -44.61 1.95 -27.61
N SER A 205 -43.79 1.47 -28.57
CA SER A 205 -43.68 2.14 -29.89
C SER A 205 -43.52 1.09 -30.97
#